data_7d7a545c64254777af321da87e9cfea0
#
_entry.id   7d7a545c64254777af321da87e9cfea0
#
_cell.length_a   1.000
_cell.length_b   1.000
_cell.length_c   1.000
_cell.angle_alpha   90.00
_cell.angle_beta   90.00
_cell.angle_gamma   90.00
#
_symmetry.space_group_name_H-M   'P 1'
#
loop_
_entity.id
_entity.type
_entity.pdbx_description
1 polymer ?
#
loop_
_entity_poly.entity_id
_entity_poly.type
_entity_poly.pdbx_seq_one_letter_code
_entity_poly.pdbx_strand_id
1 'polypeptide(L)'
;MATLTWLGHASFRLDTDDGKRIYIDPLLQGNPKTPDSEKTPERCDVIAVTHGHGDHLADVVDISKKFPDAEIVAMVELKPWLGSQGAHVGDLPGINKGGTQEIDGIKFTLTDARHSGGTPDGGYGGEAAGLVIRFDGKSVYFAGDTCVFGDMALIARLYKPDVAALPIGDWFTMGPEEAAVALELLGNPRCLPCHYGTFPVLSGTPDALAKLTSAKLEPIEPGESIDL
;
A
#
# COMPACT_ATOMS: atom_id res chain seq x y z
N MET A 1 -4.66 -17.87 -10.09
CA MET A 1 -4.36 -16.57 -10.71
C MET A 1 -4.27 -15.55 -9.60
N ALA A 2 -3.21 -14.75 -9.58
CA ALA A 2 -3.02 -13.75 -8.54
C ALA A 2 -4.02 -12.60 -8.69
N THR A 3 -4.50 -12.07 -7.57
CA THR A 3 -5.50 -10.99 -7.56
C THR A 3 -5.10 -9.90 -6.58
N LEU A 4 -5.40 -8.66 -6.95
CA LEU A 4 -5.28 -7.50 -6.08
C LEU A 4 -6.67 -6.94 -5.79
N THR A 5 -7.09 -7.01 -4.53
CA THR A 5 -8.37 -6.51 -4.03
C THR A 5 -8.16 -5.14 -3.38
N TRP A 6 -8.96 -4.15 -3.76
CA TRP A 6 -9.01 -2.89 -3.04
C TRP A 6 -9.99 -2.98 -1.87
N LEU A 7 -9.53 -2.70 -0.67
CA LEU A 7 -10.36 -2.77 0.55
C LEU A 7 -10.91 -1.41 0.98
N GLY A 8 -10.68 -0.39 0.16
CA GLY A 8 -11.02 1.00 0.43
C GLY A 8 -9.85 1.79 1.02
N HIS A 9 -9.85 3.10 0.86
CA HIS A 9 -8.77 4.00 1.26
C HIS A 9 -7.44 3.59 0.61
N ALA A 10 -6.39 3.40 1.39
CA ALA A 10 -5.09 2.89 0.95
C ALA A 10 -4.89 1.39 1.25
N SER A 11 -5.95 0.69 1.63
CA SER A 11 -5.87 -0.70 2.08
C SER A 11 -6.08 -1.68 0.94
N PHE A 12 -5.21 -2.70 0.87
CA PHE A 12 -5.28 -3.73 -0.17
C PHE A 12 -5.07 -5.13 0.40
N ARG A 13 -5.59 -6.11 -0.33
CA ARG A 13 -5.27 -7.52 -0.17
C ARG A 13 -4.70 -8.05 -1.49
N LEU A 14 -3.51 -8.62 -1.44
CA LEU A 14 -2.89 -9.33 -2.54
C LEU A 14 -2.93 -10.84 -2.25
N ASP A 15 -3.58 -11.59 -3.12
CA ASP A 15 -3.58 -13.04 -3.10
C ASP A 15 -2.71 -13.54 -4.27
N THR A 16 -1.66 -14.33 -3.98
CA THR A 16 -0.72 -14.86 -4.99
C THR A 16 -1.18 -16.19 -5.58
N ASP A 17 -0.59 -16.62 -6.70
CA ASP A 17 -0.95 -17.85 -7.39
C ASP A 17 -0.70 -19.12 -6.54
N ASP A 18 0.34 -19.09 -5.71
CA ASP A 18 0.71 -20.15 -4.76
C ASP A 18 -0.10 -20.09 -3.45
N GLY A 19 -1.03 -19.15 -3.36
CA GLY A 19 -1.99 -19.05 -2.30
C GLY A 19 -1.52 -18.25 -1.08
N LYS A 20 -0.51 -17.40 -1.15
CA LYS A 20 -0.16 -16.46 -0.08
C LYS A 20 -1.08 -15.27 -0.08
N ARG A 21 -1.38 -14.75 1.13
CA ARG A 21 -2.24 -13.58 1.33
C ARG A 21 -1.49 -12.48 2.07
N ILE A 22 -1.40 -11.32 1.43
CA ILE A 22 -0.71 -10.14 1.92
C ILE A 22 -1.73 -9.02 2.12
N TYR A 23 -1.72 -8.41 3.31
CA TYR A 23 -2.44 -7.17 3.56
C TYR A 23 -1.47 -6.00 3.51
N ILE A 24 -1.85 -4.95 2.79
CA ILE A 24 -1.09 -3.71 2.64
C ILE A 24 -1.89 -2.58 3.29
N ASP A 25 -1.27 -1.87 4.23
CA ASP A 25 -1.83 -0.72 4.95
C ASP A 25 -3.26 -0.98 5.48
N PRO A 26 -3.48 -2.01 6.32
CA PRO A 26 -4.82 -2.43 6.68
C PRO A 26 -5.51 -1.43 7.61
N LEU A 27 -6.50 -0.72 7.05
CA LEU A 27 -7.57 0.00 7.73
C LEU A 27 -8.89 -0.68 7.34
N LEU A 28 -9.36 -1.62 8.13
CA LEU A 28 -10.52 -2.46 7.80
C LEU A 28 -11.72 -2.14 8.69
N GLN A 29 -11.56 -2.27 10.02
CA GLN A 29 -12.64 -2.08 10.98
C GLN A 29 -13.15 -0.63 11.02
N GLY A 30 -12.23 0.33 11.03
CA GLY A 30 -12.51 1.76 11.07
C GLY A 30 -12.86 2.38 9.72
N ASN A 31 -12.71 1.66 8.61
CA ASN A 31 -12.94 2.18 7.28
C ASN A 31 -14.43 2.06 6.87
N PRO A 32 -15.12 3.19 6.66
CA PRO A 32 -16.53 3.16 6.27
C PRO A 32 -16.78 2.59 4.87
N LYS A 33 -15.73 2.44 4.07
CA LYS A 33 -15.80 1.89 2.70
C LYS A 33 -15.49 0.41 2.61
N THR A 34 -14.80 -0.17 3.59
CA THR A 34 -14.50 -1.60 3.58
C THR A 34 -15.78 -2.41 3.74
N PRO A 35 -16.10 -3.35 2.83
CA PRO A 35 -17.26 -4.24 2.98
C PRO A 35 -17.16 -5.08 4.27
N ASP A 36 -18.29 -5.38 4.89
CA ASP A 36 -18.32 -6.13 6.14
C ASP A 36 -17.68 -7.53 6.01
N SER A 37 -17.77 -8.15 4.83
CA SER A 37 -17.12 -9.43 4.52
C SER A 37 -15.59 -9.36 4.56
N GLU A 38 -14.99 -8.18 4.37
CA GLU A 38 -13.55 -7.98 4.32
C GLU A 38 -12.98 -7.41 5.64
N LYS A 39 -13.84 -7.00 6.57
CA LYS A 39 -13.40 -6.42 7.85
C LYS A 39 -12.68 -7.41 8.76
N THR A 40 -12.93 -8.70 8.60
CA THR A 40 -12.34 -9.72 9.46
C THR A 40 -11.50 -10.69 8.63
N PRO A 41 -10.19 -10.47 8.50
CA PRO A 41 -9.31 -11.40 7.79
C PRO A 41 -9.46 -12.84 8.27
N GLU A 42 -9.59 -13.79 7.33
CA GLU A 42 -9.64 -15.23 7.63
C GLU A 42 -8.25 -15.88 7.56
N ARG A 43 -7.33 -15.25 6.84
CA ARG A 43 -5.94 -15.67 6.68
C ARG A 43 -5.06 -14.45 6.42
N CYS A 44 -3.81 -14.51 6.90
CA CYS A 44 -2.77 -13.53 6.59
C CYS A 44 -1.41 -14.25 6.66
N ASP A 45 -0.59 -14.06 5.64
CA ASP A 45 0.79 -14.56 5.62
C ASP A 45 1.79 -13.41 5.79
N VAL A 46 1.46 -12.21 5.29
CA VAL A 46 2.30 -11.00 5.43
C VAL A 46 1.42 -9.78 5.63
N ILE A 47 1.87 -8.87 6.49
CA ILE A 47 1.34 -7.50 6.64
C ILE A 47 2.43 -6.55 6.18
N ALA A 48 2.18 -5.74 5.16
CA ALA A 48 3.11 -4.74 4.68
C ALA A 48 2.59 -3.34 4.99
N VAL A 49 3.44 -2.48 5.56
CA VAL A 49 3.06 -1.13 5.99
C VAL A 49 3.98 -0.10 5.37
N THR A 50 3.39 0.90 4.70
CA THR A 50 4.13 1.96 4.02
C THR A 50 4.64 3.01 4.98
N HIS A 51 3.86 3.41 5.99
CA HIS A 51 4.24 4.43 6.96
C HIS A 51 3.39 4.40 8.24
N GLY A 52 3.72 5.27 9.21
CA GLY A 52 3.21 5.22 10.57
C GLY A 52 1.86 5.89 10.84
N HIS A 53 1.16 6.46 9.85
CA HIS A 53 -0.13 7.10 10.11
C HIS A 53 -1.23 6.10 10.46
N GLY A 54 -2.17 6.54 11.31
CA GLY A 54 -3.19 5.67 11.89
C GLY A 54 -4.10 5.00 10.88
N ASP A 55 -4.37 5.64 9.75
CA ASP A 55 -5.18 5.14 8.65
C ASP A 55 -4.47 4.12 7.74
N HIS A 56 -3.19 3.83 8.01
CA HIS A 56 -2.41 2.78 7.33
C HIS A 56 -2.06 1.60 8.23
N LEU A 57 -2.15 1.77 9.55
CA LEU A 57 -1.73 0.74 10.49
C LEU A 57 -2.80 0.35 11.53
N ALA A 58 -4.02 0.84 11.37
CA ALA A 58 -5.09 0.69 12.36
C ALA A 58 -5.36 -0.75 12.78
N ASP A 59 -5.35 -1.69 11.85
CA ASP A 59 -5.66 -3.10 12.13
C ASP A 59 -4.41 -4.01 12.15
N VAL A 60 -3.19 -3.46 11.99
CA VAL A 60 -1.94 -4.24 11.95
C VAL A 60 -1.76 -5.07 13.22
N VAL A 61 -1.95 -4.45 14.39
CA VAL A 61 -1.76 -5.12 15.69
C VAL A 61 -2.75 -6.28 15.86
N ASP A 62 -4.02 -6.06 15.54
CA ASP A 62 -5.06 -7.07 15.72
C ASP A 62 -4.92 -8.22 14.71
N ILE A 63 -4.56 -7.91 13.46
CA ILE A 63 -4.28 -8.92 12.43
C ILE A 63 -3.08 -9.76 12.86
N SER A 64 -1.98 -9.15 13.30
CA SER A 64 -0.77 -9.88 13.73
C SER A 64 -1.02 -10.78 14.95
N LYS A 65 -1.87 -10.36 15.89
CA LYS A 65 -2.28 -11.21 17.03
C LYS A 65 -3.13 -12.38 16.59
N LYS A 66 -4.01 -12.19 15.61
CA LYS A 66 -4.85 -13.26 15.05
C LYS A 66 -4.04 -14.26 14.23
N PHE A 67 -3.01 -13.80 13.55
CA PHE A 67 -2.11 -14.60 12.70
C PHE A 67 -0.66 -14.41 13.13
N PRO A 68 -0.23 -15.02 14.26
CA PRO A 68 1.07 -14.77 14.86
C PRO A 68 2.27 -15.22 14.01
N ASP A 69 2.03 -16.08 13.02
CA ASP A 69 3.04 -16.53 12.05
C ASP A 69 3.17 -15.56 10.84
N ALA A 70 2.30 -14.56 10.74
CA ALA A 70 2.38 -13.57 9.66
C ALA A 70 3.57 -12.63 9.88
N GLU A 71 4.42 -12.49 8.86
CA GLU A 71 5.55 -11.55 8.90
C GLU A 71 5.07 -10.11 8.69
N ILE A 72 5.70 -9.16 9.40
CA ILE A 72 5.48 -7.72 9.20
C ILE A 72 6.64 -7.13 8.40
N VAL A 73 6.34 -6.56 7.23
CA VAL A 73 7.25 -5.75 6.42
C VAL A 73 6.94 -4.28 6.67
N ALA A 74 7.86 -3.57 7.30
CA ALA A 74 7.71 -2.16 7.63
C ALA A 74 9.08 -1.49 7.75
N MET A 75 9.08 -0.16 7.82
CA MET A 75 10.26 0.65 8.10
C MET A 75 10.94 0.18 9.40
N VAL A 76 12.26 0.26 9.43
CA VAL A 76 13.09 -0.21 10.55
C VAL A 76 12.72 0.44 11.89
N GLU A 77 12.25 1.66 11.90
CA GLU A 77 11.76 2.37 13.09
C GLU A 77 10.31 1.96 13.44
N LEU A 78 9.47 1.73 12.43
CA LEU A 78 8.05 1.42 12.62
C LEU A 78 7.83 0.02 13.18
N LYS A 79 8.60 -0.96 12.72
CA LYS A 79 8.41 -2.36 13.14
C LYS A 79 8.59 -2.56 14.65
N PRO A 80 9.63 -2.02 15.34
CA PRO A 80 9.73 -2.05 16.80
C PRO A 80 8.62 -1.28 17.51
N TRP A 81 8.16 -0.15 16.94
CA TRP A 81 7.04 0.59 17.50
C TRP A 81 5.77 -0.28 17.48
N LEU A 82 5.44 -0.95 16.37
CA LEU A 82 4.33 -1.90 16.30
C LEU A 82 4.46 -3.01 17.36
N GLY A 83 5.66 -3.54 17.58
CA GLY A 83 5.94 -4.48 18.65
C GLY A 83 5.62 -3.91 20.04
N SER A 84 5.96 -2.65 20.30
CA SER A 84 5.62 -1.96 21.57
C SER A 84 4.11 -1.77 21.74
N GLN A 85 3.34 -1.72 20.66
CA GLN A 85 1.87 -1.69 20.68
C GLN A 85 1.25 -3.09 20.81
N GLY A 86 2.09 -4.13 20.91
CA GLY A 86 1.67 -5.51 21.12
C GLY A 86 1.45 -6.31 19.84
N ALA A 87 1.95 -5.86 18.69
CA ALA A 87 1.97 -6.66 17.48
C ALA A 87 2.99 -7.82 17.58
N HIS A 88 2.66 -8.95 16.96
CA HIS A 88 3.64 -10.00 16.67
C HIS A 88 4.44 -9.58 15.44
N VAL A 89 5.70 -9.17 15.64
CA VAL A 89 6.50 -8.56 14.55
C VAL A 89 7.44 -9.56 13.85
N GLY A 90 7.48 -10.82 14.31
CA GLY A 90 8.40 -11.82 13.80
C GLY A 90 9.87 -11.56 14.19
N ASP A 91 10.78 -12.39 13.70
CA ASP A 91 12.21 -12.32 14.04
C ASP A 91 13.02 -11.44 13.09
N LEU A 92 12.54 -11.18 11.88
CA LEU A 92 13.24 -10.36 10.91
C LEU A 92 13.18 -8.88 11.31
N PRO A 93 14.29 -8.13 11.17
CA PRO A 93 14.25 -6.69 11.41
C PRO A 93 13.37 -5.97 10.38
N GLY A 94 12.94 -4.74 10.68
CA GLY A 94 12.39 -3.85 9.66
C GLY A 94 13.42 -3.52 8.57
N ILE A 95 12.95 -3.05 7.44
CA ILE A 95 13.81 -2.65 6.31
C ILE A 95 13.78 -1.14 6.10
N ASN A 96 14.69 -0.61 5.29
CA ASN A 96 14.72 0.81 4.94
C ASN A 96 14.58 0.99 3.43
N LYS A 97 14.36 2.22 2.98
CA LYS A 97 14.22 2.57 1.55
C LYS A 97 15.40 2.03 0.74
N GLY A 98 15.10 1.39 -0.40
CA GLY A 98 16.09 0.69 -1.23
C GLY A 98 16.39 -0.74 -0.76
N GLY A 99 16.02 -1.11 0.48
CA GLY A 99 16.15 -2.47 0.99
C GLY A 99 15.05 -3.39 0.44
N THR A 100 15.38 -4.66 0.31
CA THR A 100 14.44 -5.72 -0.12
C THR A 100 14.47 -6.84 0.90
N GLN A 101 13.30 -7.21 1.40
CA GLN A 101 13.05 -8.39 2.20
C GLN A 101 12.38 -9.45 1.32
N GLU A 102 12.83 -10.69 1.39
CA GLU A 102 12.20 -11.81 0.70
C GLU A 102 11.54 -12.74 1.71
N ILE A 103 10.27 -13.04 1.50
CA ILE A 103 9.45 -13.92 2.34
C ILE A 103 8.76 -14.90 1.40
N ASP A 104 9.04 -16.18 1.54
CA ASP A 104 8.43 -17.26 0.73
C ASP A 104 8.50 -16.99 -0.79
N GLY A 105 9.62 -16.48 -1.29
CA GLY A 105 9.81 -16.16 -2.71
C GLY A 105 9.23 -14.83 -3.18
N ILE A 106 8.49 -14.14 -2.31
CA ILE A 106 7.92 -12.81 -2.58
C ILE A 106 8.89 -11.74 -2.11
N LYS A 107 9.22 -10.78 -2.97
CA LYS A 107 10.14 -9.69 -2.69
C LYS A 107 9.42 -8.40 -2.38
N PHE A 108 9.65 -7.86 -1.20
CA PHE A 108 9.14 -6.59 -0.70
C PHE A 108 10.27 -5.57 -0.70
N THR A 109 10.15 -4.52 -1.49
CA THR A 109 11.16 -3.47 -1.57
C THR A 109 10.54 -2.13 -1.18
N LEU A 110 11.08 -1.47 -0.15
CA LEU A 110 10.66 -0.10 0.17
C LEU A 110 11.32 0.89 -0.79
N THR A 111 10.52 1.80 -1.33
CA THR A 111 10.97 2.90 -2.19
C THR A 111 10.82 4.24 -1.47
N ASP A 112 11.27 5.33 -2.09
CA ASP A 112 10.96 6.65 -1.58
C ASP A 112 9.44 6.94 -1.68
N ALA A 113 8.96 7.77 -0.74
CA ALA A 113 7.69 8.46 -0.77
C ALA A 113 7.88 9.80 -0.05
N ARG A 114 7.20 10.85 -0.52
CA ARG A 114 7.33 12.19 0.04
C ARG A 114 6.11 12.57 0.83
N HIS A 115 6.12 12.15 2.09
CA HIS A 115 5.06 12.32 3.07
C HIS A 115 5.65 12.28 4.48
N SER A 116 4.89 12.65 5.50
CA SER A 116 5.30 12.51 6.90
C SER A 116 5.15 11.06 7.38
N GLY A 117 5.86 10.68 8.43
CA GLY A 117 5.90 9.30 8.94
C GLY A 117 5.71 9.21 10.46
N GLY A 118 4.96 10.13 11.05
CA GLY A 118 4.65 10.10 12.50
C GLY A 118 3.71 8.95 12.86
N THR A 119 3.85 8.43 14.09
CA THR A 119 2.93 7.45 14.65
C THR A 119 1.75 8.13 15.36
N PRO A 120 0.61 7.43 15.60
CA PRO A 120 -0.58 8.04 16.23
C PRO A 120 -0.36 8.63 17.61
N ASP A 121 0.65 8.17 18.36
CA ASP A 121 1.06 8.70 19.66
C ASP A 121 2.05 9.88 19.57
N GLY A 122 2.33 10.37 18.36
CA GLY A 122 3.26 11.47 18.09
C GLY A 122 4.73 11.05 18.04
N GLY A 123 5.03 9.77 18.03
CA GLY A 123 6.38 9.23 17.87
C GLY A 123 6.88 9.33 16.42
N TYR A 124 8.14 8.96 16.24
CA TYR A 124 8.77 8.84 14.92
C TYR A 124 8.70 7.39 14.44
N GLY A 125 7.94 7.15 13.37
CA GLY A 125 7.78 5.83 12.76
C GLY A 125 8.70 5.57 11.55
N GLY A 126 9.76 6.35 11.39
CA GLY A 126 10.54 6.38 10.17
C GLY A 126 9.96 7.34 9.13
N GLU A 127 10.62 7.46 7.99
CA GLU A 127 10.08 8.20 6.85
C GLU A 127 9.00 7.39 6.13
N ALA A 128 8.05 8.07 5.49
CA ALA A 128 7.09 7.40 4.61
C ALA A 128 7.80 6.70 3.45
N ALA A 129 7.29 5.57 3.04
CA ALA A 129 7.82 4.77 1.96
C ALA A 129 6.72 4.31 1.01
N GLY A 130 7.07 4.16 -0.27
CA GLY A 130 6.33 3.31 -1.18
C GLY A 130 6.79 1.86 -1.05
N LEU A 131 6.03 0.94 -1.63
CA LEU A 131 6.30 -0.48 -1.58
C LEU A 131 6.20 -1.11 -2.97
N VAL A 132 7.22 -1.83 -3.39
CA VAL A 132 7.15 -2.70 -4.58
C VAL A 132 7.12 -4.15 -4.12
N ILE A 133 6.08 -4.88 -4.53
CA ILE A 133 5.95 -6.33 -4.30
C ILE A 133 6.15 -7.04 -5.63
N ARG A 134 7.12 -7.98 -5.65
CA ARG A 134 7.46 -8.78 -6.85
C ARG A 134 7.35 -10.26 -6.53
N PHE A 135 6.62 -11.00 -7.37
CA PHE A 135 6.39 -12.44 -7.24
C PHE A 135 5.99 -12.99 -8.62
N ASP A 136 6.38 -14.21 -8.95
CA ASP A 136 5.97 -14.94 -10.16
C ASP A 136 6.06 -14.14 -11.48
N GLY A 137 7.11 -13.32 -11.59
CA GLY A 137 7.33 -12.45 -12.76
C GLY A 137 6.44 -11.20 -12.79
N LYS A 138 5.59 -10.98 -11.79
CA LYS A 138 4.72 -9.80 -11.62
C LYS A 138 5.38 -8.77 -10.71
N SER A 139 5.02 -7.49 -10.90
CA SER A 139 5.49 -6.35 -10.11
C SER A 139 4.34 -5.39 -9.82
N VAL A 140 4.04 -5.16 -8.57
CA VAL A 140 3.00 -4.21 -8.12
C VAL A 140 3.66 -3.12 -7.28
N TYR A 141 3.40 -1.86 -7.63
CA TYR A 141 3.85 -0.71 -6.86
C TYR A 141 2.70 -0.09 -6.09
N PHE A 142 2.84 0.01 -4.79
CA PHE A 142 1.98 0.77 -3.89
C PHE A 142 2.72 2.04 -3.52
N ALA A 143 2.23 3.19 -3.96
CA ALA A 143 2.92 4.45 -3.71
C ALA A 143 2.91 4.84 -2.22
N GLY A 144 1.96 4.30 -1.45
CA GLY A 144 1.64 4.81 -0.12
C GLY A 144 1.15 6.26 -0.21
N ASP A 145 1.26 6.99 0.86
CA ASP A 145 0.97 8.42 0.85
C ASP A 145 2.17 9.21 0.36
N THR A 146 1.95 10.02 -0.67
CA THR A 146 3.02 10.79 -1.30
C THR A 146 2.46 11.93 -2.16
N CYS A 147 3.25 13.00 -2.34
CA CYS A 147 3.13 13.87 -3.51
C CYS A 147 3.87 13.25 -4.71
N VAL A 148 3.74 13.82 -5.91
CA VAL A 148 4.55 13.43 -7.07
C VAL A 148 6.02 13.82 -6.85
N PHE A 149 6.95 12.96 -7.29
CA PHE A 149 8.40 13.23 -7.22
C PHE A 149 9.12 12.59 -8.41
N GLY A 150 10.22 13.25 -8.84
CA GLY A 150 10.94 12.88 -10.07
C GLY A 150 11.50 11.46 -10.08
N ASP A 151 11.89 10.94 -8.90
CA ASP A 151 12.49 9.60 -8.78
C ASP A 151 11.49 8.45 -8.97
N MET A 152 10.17 8.73 -9.15
CA MET A 152 9.21 7.75 -9.65
C MET A 152 9.66 7.14 -10.99
N ALA A 153 10.41 7.90 -11.82
CA ALA A 153 11.04 7.37 -13.03
C ALA A 153 12.11 6.31 -12.74
N LEU A 154 12.79 6.37 -11.60
CA LEU A 154 13.72 5.32 -11.17
C LEU A 154 12.99 4.06 -10.72
N ILE A 155 11.84 4.21 -10.07
CA ILE A 155 10.97 3.08 -9.69
C ILE A 155 10.53 2.34 -10.96
N ALA A 156 10.06 3.07 -11.98
CA ALA A 156 9.72 2.50 -13.29
C ALA A 156 10.89 1.73 -13.92
N ARG A 157 12.07 2.35 -13.94
CA ARG A 157 13.26 1.76 -14.58
C ARG A 157 13.75 0.50 -13.87
N LEU A 158 13.73 0.49 -12.53
CA LEU A 158 14.27 -0.60 -11.70
C LEU A 158 13.29 -1.76 -11.55
N TYR A 159 12.02 -1.47 -11.35
CA TYR A 159 11.04 -2.47 -10.92
C TYR A 159 9.95 -2.76 -11.95
N LYS A 160 9.77 -1.89 -12.96
CA LYS A 160 8.83 -2.06 -14.10
C LYS A 160 7.45 -2.52 -13.61
N PRO A 161 6.76 -1.76 -12.78
CA PRO A 161 5.49 -2.19 -12.22
C PRO A 161 4.45 -2.46 -13.33
N ASP A 162 3.78 -3.61 -13.24
CA ASP A 162 2.64 -3.94 -14.10
C ASP A 162 1.39 -3.17 -13.68
N VAL A 163 1.27 -2.97 -12.37
CA VAL A 163 0.19 -2.21 -11.71
C VAL A 163 0.80 -1.23 -10.70
N ALA A 164 0.28 -0.01 -10.66
CA ALA A 164 0.57 0.98 -9.64
C ALA A 164 -0.71 1.38 -8.90
N ALA A 165 -0.73 1.20 -7.58
CA ALA A 165 -1.74 1.77 -6.70
C ALA A 165 -1.31 3.17 -6.30
N LEU A 166 -2.05 4.20 -6.75
CA LEU A 166 -1.71 5.61 -6.54
C LEU A 166 -2.79 6.34 -5.76
N PRO A 167 -2.41 7.12 -4.73
CA PRO A 167 -3.34 8.01 -4.05
C PRO A 167 -3.75 9.14 -4.98
N ILE A 168 -5.04 9.46 -5.01
CA ILE A 168 -5.62 10.52 -5.86
C ILE A 168 -6.54 11.46 -5.10
N GLY A 169 -6.64 11.31 -3.78
CA GLY A 169 -7.65 11.99 -2.97
C GLY A 169 -7.44 13.48 -2.80
N ASP A 170 -6.26 14.00 -3.08
CA ASP A 170 -5.85 15.37 -2.74
C ASP A 170 -5.78 15.60 -1.23
N TRP A 171 -5.58 16.81 -0.76
CA TRP A 171 -5.52 17.27 0.61
C TRP A 171 -4.33 16.72 1.41
N PHE A 172 -4.20 15.40 1.52
CA PHE A 172 -3.11 14.73 2.24
C PHE A 172 -2.07 14.11 1.31
N THR A 173 -2.47 13.80 0.07
CA THR A 173 -1.67 13.11 -0.94
C THR A 173 -1.77 13.81 -2.30
N MET A 174 -1.34 13.13 -3.36
CA MET A 174 -1.57 13.61 -4.71
C MET A 174 -3.06 13.80 -5.00
N GLY A 175 -3.39 14.86 -5.74
CA GLY A 175 -4.64 14.95 -6.47
C GLY A 175 -4.54 14.32 -7.88
N PRO A 176 -5.63 14.32 -8.67
CA PRO A 176 -5.64 13.74 -10.02
C PRO A 176 -4.59 14.34 -10.97
N GLU A 177 -4.28 15.62 -10.87
CA GLU A 177 -3.27 16.30 -11.72
C GLU A 177 -1.86 15.76 -11.45
N GLU A 178 -1.47 15.68 -10.18
CA GLU A 178 -0.17 15.12 -9.81
C GLU A 178 -0.08 13.62 -10.09
N ALA A 179 -1.17 12.88 -9.86
CA ALA A 179 -1.24 11.45 -10.14
C ALA A 179 -1.07 11.15 -11.65
N ALA A 180 -1.59 12.02 -12.53
CA ALA A 180 -1.36 11.89 -13.98
C ALA A 180 0.13 12.04 -14.32
N VAL A 181 0.83 13.01 -13.73
CA VAL A 181 2.29 13.17 -13.91
C VAL A 181 3.05 11.98 -13.30
N ALA A 182 2.61 11.48 -12.14
CA ALA A 182 3.21 10.28 -11.53
C ALA A 182 3.09 9.05 -12.46
N LEU A 183 1.95 8.87 -13.12
CA LEU A 183 1.75 7.79 -14.10
C LEU A 183 2.70 7.92 -15.29
N GLU A 184 2.90 9.13 -15.83
CA GLU A 184 3.89 9.36 -16.90
C GLU A 184 5.30 8.98 -16.44
N LEU A 185 5.72 9.41 -15.25
CA LEU A 185 7.02 9.07 -14.69
C LEU A 185 7.18 7.56 -14.46
N LEU A 186 6.12 6.88 -14.07
CA LEU A 186 6.08 5.42 -13.89
C LEU A 186 6.01 4.63 -15.20
N GLY A 187 5.89 5.30 -16.37
CA GLY A 187 5.81 4.64 -17.67
C GLY A 187 4.40 4.15 -18.01
N ASN A 188 3.39 4.73 -17.41
CA ASN A 188 1.97 4.41 -17.61
C ASN A 188 1.60 2.93 -17.34
N PRO A 189 1.94 2.35 -16.17
CA PRO A 189 1.43 1.05 -15.80
C PRO A 189 -0.11 1.08 -15.68
N ARG A 190 -0.76 -0.08 -15.57
CA ARG A 190 -2.16 -0.12 -15.11
C ARG A 190 -2.25 0.57 -13.76
N CYS A 191 -3.22 1.44 -13.58
CA CYS A 191 -3.37 2.21 -12.35
C CYS A 191 -4.62 1.80 -11.58
N LEU A 192 -4.45 1.44 -10.31
CA LEU A 192 -5.51 1.26 -9.34
C LEU A 192 -5.56 2.53 -8.47
N PRO A 193 -6.49 3.46 -8.73
CA PRO A 193 -6.63 4.67 -7.92
C PRO A 193 -7.07 4.32 -6.51
N CYS A 194 -6.51 5.00 -5.51
CA CYS A 194 -6.81 4.77 -4.10
C CYS A 194 -6.77 6.06 -3.28
N HIS A 195 -6.97 5.97 -1.97
CA HIS A 195 -6.93 7.07 -1.01
C HIS A 195 -7.89 8.21 -1.38
N TYR A 196 -9.10 7.88 -1.84
CA TYR A 196 -10.15 8.84 -2.20
C TYR A 196 -11.51 8.40 -1.65
N GLY A 197 -12.44 9.35 -1.51
CA GLY A 197 -13.84 9.09 -1.16
C GLY A 197 -14.09 8.53 0.24
N THR A 198 -13.06 8.33 1.07
CA THR A 198 -13.18 7.81 2.45
C THR A 198 -13.53 8.93 3.43
N PHE A 199 -12.87 10.07 3.30
CA PHE A 199 -13.11 11.25 4.13
C PHE A 199 -13.64 12.41 3.29
N PRO A 200 -14.50 13.30 3.86
CA PRO A 200 -15.14 14.39 3.10
C PRO A 200 -14.16 15.38 2.45
N VAL A 201 -12.94 15.50 2.95
CA VAL A 201 -11.92 16.42 2.41
C VAL A 201 -11.22 15.86 1.17
N LEU A 202 -11.34 14.55 0.91
CA LEU A 202 -10.70 13.90 -0.24
C LEU A 202 -11.54 14.15 -1.49
N SER A 203 -11.16 15.16 -2.26
CA SER A 203 -11.94 15.69 -3.40
C SER A 203 -11.61 15.02 -4.75
N GLY A 204 -10.47 14.33 -4.86
CA GLY A 204 -10.04 13.67 -6.08
C GLY A 204 -10.93 12.48 -6.44
N THR A 205 -11.08 12.23 -7.75
CA THR A 205 -11.91 11.13 -8.27
C THR A 205 -11.23 10.43 -9.46
N PRO A 206 -11.50 9.13 -9.68
CA PRO A 206 -11.02 8.42 -10.87
C PRO A 206 -11.44 9.08 -12.19
N ASP A 207 -12.65 9.63 -12.26
CA ASP A 207 -13.14 10.34 -13.45
C ASP A 207 -12.36 11.63 -13.76
N ALA A 208 -11.87 12.30 -12.72
CA ALA A 208 -10.99 13.46 -12.91
C ALA A 208 -9.63 13.02 -13.45
N LEU A 209 -9.05 11.95 -12.88
CA LEU A 209 -7.77 11.39 -13.35
C LEU A 209 -7.88 10.86 -14.79
N ALA A 210 -8.98 10.20 -15.16
CA ALA A 210 -9.17 9.64 -16.49
C ALA A 210 -9.14 10.69 -17.62
N LYS A 211 -9.41 11.95 -17.31
CA LYS A 211 -9.33 13.06 -18.29
C LYS A 211 -7.89 13.57 -18.52
N LEU A 212 -6.96 13.18 -17.65
CA LEU A 212 -5.60 13.73 -17.58
C LEU A 212 -4.53 12.72 -17.98
N THR A 213 -4.85 11.43 -18.07
CA THR A 213 -3.87 10.37 -18.36
C THR A 213 -4.34 9.44 -19.48
N SER A 214 -3.38 8.84 -20.20
CA SER A 214 -3.62 7.75 -21.14
C SER A 214 -3.38 6.36 -20.53
N ALA A 215 -2.95 6.29 -19.26
CA ALA A 215 -2.76 5.03 -18.57
C ALA A 215 -4.11 4.30 -18.42
N LYS A 216 -4.06 2.96 -18.43
CA LYS A 216 -5.25 2.16 -18.17
C LYS A 216 -5.61 2.26 -16.69
N LEU A 217 -6.72 2.90 -16.37
CA LEU A 217 -7.25 2.95 -15.00
C LEU A 217 -8.10 1.73 -14.72
N GLU A 218 -8.02 1.23 -13.50
CA GLU A 218 -8.82 0.13 -12.94
C GLU A 218 -9.63 0.68 -11.74
N PRO A 219 -10.65 1.53 -11.96
CA PRO A 219 -11.46 2.09 -10.90
C PRO A 219 -12.49 1.05 -10.44
N ILE A 220 -12.12 0.28 -9.43
CA ILE A 220 -12.98 -0.75 -8.83
C ILE A 220 -13.58 -0.24 -7.53
N GLU A 221 -14.70 -0.85 -7.11
CA GLU A 221 -15.30 -0.58 -5.80
C GLU A 221 -14.57 -1.35 -4.69
N PRO A 222 -14.61 -0.86 -3.43
CA PRO A 222 -14.04 -1.59 -2.30
C PRO A 222 -14.62 -3.00 -2.17
N GLY A 223 -13.74 -3.98 -2.07
CA GLY A 223 -14.07 -5.41 -2.08
C GLY A 223 -13.94 -6.07 -3.46
N GLU A 224 -13.86 -5.29 -4.54
CA GLU A 224 -13.58 -5.84 -5.87
C GLU A 224 -12.09 -6.06 -6.10
N SER A 225 -11.76 -6.91 -7.07
CA SER A 225 -10.40 -7.35 -7.39
C SER A 225 -10.08 -7.17 -8.87
N ILE A 226 -8.81 -6.94 -9.14
CA ILE A 226 -8.24 -7.04 -10.49
C ILE A 226 -7.31 -8.26 -10.56
N ASP A 227 -7.25 -8.89 -11.73
CA ASP A 227 -6.28 -9.93 -12.04
C ASP A 227 -4.90 -9.32 -12.35
N LEU A 228 -3.86 -9.97 -11.86
CA LEU A 228 -2.45 -9.59 -12.03
C LEU A 228 -1.75 -10.45 -13.08
#